data_e429e294835dc7223e006d16dc5b99a0
#
_entry.id   e429e294835dc7223e006d16dc5b99a0
#
_cell.length_a   1.000
_cell.length_b   1.000
_cell.length_c   1.000
_cell.angle_alpha   90.00
_cell.angle_beta   90.00
_cell.angle_gamma   90.00
#
_symmetry.space_group_name_H-M   'P 1'
#
loop_
_entity.id
_entity.type
_entity.pdbx_description
1 polymer ?
#
loop_
_entity_poly.entity_id
_entity_poly.type
_entity_poly.pdbx_seq_one_letter_code
_entity_poly.pdbx_strand_id
1 'polypeptide(L)'
;MKQSKLIFLLYALVLTGIAISSINCWGTGGIGVNISDQPVWGPTGYDRADYYYIPDIDSYYSVSEHQYIYRDGSGWTHGATLPSRYSSYDPYHSYKVVINEDKPYQNHDTHQAKYGTLKGKKDQPVIRDSQDPKYFVNKDHPQHDNWVKQQQQH
;
A
#
# COMPACT_ATOMS: atom_id res chain seq x y z
N MET A 1 -7.81 59.06 -62.46
CA MET A 1 -8.93 59.69 -61.72
C MET A 1 -9.78 58.63 -61.06
N LYS A 2 -10.15 58.87 -59.84
CA LYS A 2 -11.05 58.16 -58.91
C LYS A 2 -10.43 57.07 -58.07
N GLN A 3 -10.20 57.51 -56.87
CA GLN A 3 -9.92 56.83 -55.62
C GLN A 3 -11.04 55.88 -55.24
N SER A 4 -10.80 54.61 -55.03
CA SER A 4 -11.68 53.72 -54.30
C SER A 4 -11.10 53.44 -52.97
N LYS A 5 -11.72 54.01 -51.96
CA LYS A 5 -11.35 53.83 -50.55
C LYS A 5 -11.75 52.42 -50.14
N LEU A 6 -10.77 51.58 -49.91
CA LEU A 6 -10.97 50.24 -49.33
C LEU A 6 -11.05 50.43 -47.81
N ILE A 7 -12.23 50.21 -47.28
CA ILE A 7 -12.51 50.18 -45.85
C ILE A 7 -12.01 48.86 -45.35
N PHE A 8 -10.87 48.86 -44.65
CA PHE A 8 -10.43 47.70 -43.89
C PHE A 8 -11.19 47.63 -42.59
N LEU A 9 -12.19 46.71 -42.55
CA LEU A 9 -12.84 46.30 -41.33
C LEU A 9 -11.87 45.42 -40.55
N LEU A 10 -11.25 46.00 -39.54
CA LEU A 10 -10.45 45.25 -38.53
C LEU A 10 -11.41 44.42 -37.67
N TYR A 11 -11.55 43.17 -37.99
CA TYR A 11 -12.10 42.17 -37.05
C TYR A 11 -11.00 41.86 -36.01
N ALA A 12 -11.11 42.53 -34.88
CA ALA A 12 -10.34 42.15 -33.69
C ALA A 12 -10.92 40.85 -33.12
N LEU A 13 -10.33 39.73 -33.49
CA LEU A 13 -10.60 38.43 -32.94
C LEU A 13 -9.95 38.37 -31.58
N VAL A 14 -10.73 38.66 -30.53
CA VAL A 14 -10.33 38.45 -29.15
C VAL A 14 -10.34 36.92 -28.91
N LEU A 15 -9.23 36.29 -29.16
CA LEU A 15 -8.98 34.95 -28.69
C LEU A 15 -8.73 35.00 -27.17
N THR A 16 -9.81 34.86 -26.41
CA THR A 16 -9.72 34.50 -24.98
C THR A 16 -9.11 33.09 -24.90
N GLY A 17 -7.81 33.05 -24.80
CA GLY A 17 -7.09 31.83 -24.47
C GLY A 17 -7.51 31.36 -23.09
N ILE A 18 -8.39 30.38 -23.03
CA ILE A 18 -8.60 29.59 -21.82
C ILE A 18 -7.32 28.78 -21.65
N ALA A 19 -6.41 29.30 -20.85
CA ALA A 19 -5.30 28.52 -20.32
C ALA A 19 -5.90 27.42 -19.43
N ILE A 20 -6.10 26.25 -20.03
CA ILE A 20 -6.34 25.03 -19.23
C ILE A 20 -5.00 24.77 -18.54
N SER A 21 -4.87 25.31 -17.33
CA SER A 21 -3.81 24.92 -16.43
C SER A 21 -4.04 23.42 -16.13
N SER A 22 -3.34 22.58 -16.88
CA SER A 22 -3.14 21.20 -16.51
C SER A 22 -2.48 21.23 -15.15
N ILE A 23 -3.26 21.08 -14.10
CA ILE A 23 -2.74 20.76 -12.78
C ILE A 23 -2.11 19.38 -12.94
N ASN A 24 -0.84 19.37 -13.32
CA ASN A 24 -0.01 18.20 -13.11
C ASN A 24 0.01 18.01 -11.60
N CYS A 25 -0.89 17.16 -11.11
CA CYS A 25 -0.76 16.58 -9.81
C CYS A 25 0.49 15.70 -9.87
N TRP A 26 1.63 16.34 -9.73
CA TRP A 26 2.85 15.66 -9.35
C TRP A 26 2.53 15.10 -7.96
N GLY A 27 2.16 13.82 -7.94
CA GLY A 27 2.13 13.09 -6.71
C GLY A 27 3.49 13.32 -6.07
N THR A 28 3.53 14.25 -5.11
CA THR A 28 4.56 14.22 -4.11
C THR A 28 4.49 12.79 -3.59
N GLY A 29 5.52 12.00 -3.92
CA GLY A 29 5.73 10.69 -3.33
C GLY A 29 5.97 10.89 -1.83
N GLY A 30 4.94 11.36 -1.15
CA GLY A 30 4.85 11.33 0.29
C GLY A 30 4.96 9.85 0.66
N ILE A 31 5.77 9.55 1.63
CA ILE A 31 5.80 8.23 2.26
C ILE A 31 4.36 7.95 2.67
N GLY A 32 3.62 7.24 1.82
CA GLY A 32 2.18 7.03 1.99
C GLY A 32 1.96 6.20 3.25
N VAL A 33 1.10 6.70 4.14
CA VAL A 33 0.60 5.92 5.26
C VAL A 33 -0.47 4.98 4.73
N ASN A 34 -0.40 3.69 5.07
CA ASN A 34 -1.39 2.69 4.65
C ASN A 34 -1.86 1.78 5.80
N ILE A 35 -1.92 2.32 7.02
CA ILE A 35 -2.33 1.56 8.21
C ILE A 35 -3.71 0.92 8.03
N SER A 36 -4.65 1.60 7.36
CA SER A 36 -6.00 1.09 7.08
C SER A 36 -6.03 -0.19 6.24
N ASP A 37 -5.02 -0.36 5.39
CA ASP A 37 -4.94 -1.47 4.42
C ASP A 37 -4.11 -2.65 4.96
N GLN A 38 -3.32 -2.40 6.02
CA GLN A 38 -2.52 -3.45 6.64
C GLN A 38 -3.44 -4.48 7.30
N PRO A 39 -3.21 -5.78 7.10
CA PRO A 39 -4.00 -6.79 7.80
C PRO A 39 -3.75 -6.70 9.32
N VAL A 40 -4.77 -6.94 10.13
CA VAL A 40 -4.68 -6.82 11.59
C VAL A 40 -3.70 -7.80 12.24
N TRP A 41 -3.28 -8.84 11.54
CA TRP A 41 -2.19 -9.71 11.94
C TRP A 41 -0.80 -9.16 11.56
N GLY A 42 -0.73 -8.02 10.86
CA GLY A 42 0.52 -7.33 10.55
C GLY A 42 1.21 -6.81 11.81
N PRO A 43 2.53 -6.57 11.74
CA PRO A 43 3.31 -6.08 12.88
C PRO A 43 2.97 -4.62 13.20
N THR A 44 3.00 -4.27 14.48
CA THR A 44 2.92 -2.87 14.92
C THR A 44 4.23 -2.11 14.67
N GLY A 45 4.18 -0.78 14.75
CA GLY A 45 5.37 0.08 14.61
C GLY A 45 5.61 0.63 13.20
N TYR A 46 4.75 0.29 12.25
CA TYR A 46 4.90 0.71 10.85
C TYR A 46 3.69 1.50 10.37
N ASP A 47 3.90 2.73 9.92
CA ASP A 47 2.86 3.56 9.30
C ASP A 47 2.65 3.19 7.83
N ARG A 48 3.67 2.58 7.22
CA ARG A 48 3.63 2.02 5.86
C ARG A 48 4.21 0.63 5.83
N ALA A 49 3.52 -0.27 5.12
CA ALA A 49 4.00 -1.59 4.76
C ALA A 49 3.48 -1.92 3.35
N ASP A 50 4.39 -2.08 2.39
CA ASP A 50 4.01 -2.49 1.04
C ASP A 50 3.93 -4.01 0.96
N TYR A 51 4.89 -4.69 1.57
CA TYR A 51 4.95 -6.15 1.66
C TYR A 51 5.40 -6.61 3.04
N TYR A 52 5.03 -7.82 3.38
CA TYR A 52 5.62 -8.58 4.48
C TYR A 52 6.40 -9.77 3.93
N TYR A 53 7.67 -9.91 4.28
CA TYR A 53 8.38 -11.17 4.15
C TYR A 53 8.10 -12.01 5.39
N ILE A 54 7.75 -13.28 5.19
CA ILE A 54 7.31 -14.21 6.23
C ILE A 54 8.32 -15.36 6.31
N PRO A 55 9.30 -15.33 7.22
CA PRO A 55 10.37 -16.33 7.30
C PRO A 55 9.86 -17.76 7.55
N ASP A 56 8.75 -17.92 8.26
CA ASP A 56 8.20 -19.24 8.61
C ASP A 56 7.81 -20.07 7.38
N ILE A 57 7.32 -19.40 6.35
CA ILE A 57 6.84 -20.02 5.12
C ILE A 57 7.64 -19.59 3.89
N ASP A 58 8.69 -18.80 4.10
CA ASP A 58 9.59 -18.30 3.05
C ASP A 58 8.84 -17.67 1.87
N SER A 59 7.91 -16.80 2.19
CA SER A 59 6.93 -16.22 1.27
C SER A 59 6.70 -14.76 1.60
N TYR A 60 5.93 -14.07 0.74
CA TYR A 60 5.57 -12.67 0.94
C TYR A 60 4.05 -12.51 1.04
N TYR A 61 3.64 -11.36 1.56
CA TYR A 61 2.27 -10.87 1.49
C TYR A 61 2.29 -9.44 0.94
N SER A 62 1.54 -9.19 -0.12
CA SER A 62 1.32 -7.85 -0.67
C SER A 62 0.16 -7.19 0.06
N VAL A 63 0.44 -6.06 0.72
CA VAL A 63 -0.58 -5.34 1.49
C VAL A 63 -1.62 -4.72 0.57
N SER A 64 -1.19 -4.10 -0.54
CA SER A 64 -2.10 -3.44 -1.49
C SER A 64 -2.96 -4.42 -2.29
N GLU A 65 -2.43 -5.61 -2.61
CA GLU A 65 -3.14 -6.63 -3.38
C GLU A 65 -3.96 -7.58 -2.48
N HIS A 66 -3.70 -7.57 -1.16
CA HIS A 66 -4.25 -8.54 -0.20
C HIS A 66 -3.98 -9.99 -0.61
N GLN A 67 -2.77 -10.27 -1.12
CA GLN A 67 -2.39 -11.58 -1.64
C GLN A 67 -1.07 -12.06 -1.05
N TYR A 68 -0.99 -13.36 -0.83
CA TYR A 68 0.27 -14.06 -0.60
C TYR A 68 1.00 -14.27 -1.91
N ILE A 69 2.32 -14.17 -1.86
CA ILE A 69 3.22 -14.44 -2.98
C ILE A 69 4.17 -15.53 -2.52
N TYR A 70 4.02 -16.72 -3.09
CA TYR A 70 4.73 -17.92 -2.66
C TYR A 70 5.31 -18.67 -3.84
N ARG A 71 6.27 -19.54 -3.57
CA ARG A 71 6.85 -20.41 -4.59
C ARG A 71 5.88 -21.53 -4.95
N ASP A 72 5.69 -21.75 -6.26
CA ASP A 72 5.01 -22.92 -6.80
C ASP A 72 5.84 -23.46 -7.97
N GLY A 73 6.46 -24.64 -7.77
CA GLY A 73 7.50 -25.13 -8.65
C GLY A 73 8.70 -24.17 -8.68
N SER A 74 9.08 -23.73 -9.88
CA SER A 74 10.22 -22.81 -10.10
C SER A 74 9.82 -21.32 -10.08
N GLY A 75 8.53 -21.00 -10.01
CA GLY A 75 8.00 -19.64 -10.13
C GLY A 75 7.41 -19.08 -8.85
N TRP A 76 7.10 -17.78 -8.89
CA TRP A 76 6.31 -17.08 -7.88
C TRP A 76 4.85 -17.04 -8.32
N THR A 77 3.95 -17.36 -7.40
CA THR A 77 2.50 -17.39 -7.62
C THR A 77 1.83 -16.47 -6.62
N HIS A 78 0.80 -15.75 -7.06
CA HIS A 78 -0.04 -14.88 -6.25
C HIS A 78 -1.35 -15.60 -5.91
N GLY A 79 -1.81 -15.48 -4.66
CA GLY A 79 -3.08 -16.06 -4.23
C GLY A 79 -3.62 -15.41 -2.98
N ALA A 80 -4.95 -15.26 -2.91
CA ALA A 80 -5.63 -14.73 -1.72
C ALA A 80 -5.47 -15.66 -0.50
N THR A 81 -5.21 -16.94 -0.74
CA THR A 81 -5.00 -17.95 0.29
C THR A 81 -3.73 -18.74 0.02
N LEU A 82 -3.14 -19.25 1.09
CA LEU A 82 -1.98 -20.13 1.01
C LEU A 82 -2.39 -21.57 0.62
N PRO A 83 -1.53 -22.29 -0.13
CA PRO A 83 -1.71 -23.72 -0.35
C PRO A 83 -1.72 -24.54 0.93
N SER A 84 -2.33 -25.73 0.88
CA SER A 84 -2.47 -26.65 2.02
C SER A 84 -1.15 -27.05 2.70
N ARG A 85 -0.02 -27.02 1.98
CA ARG A 85 1.31 -27.26 2.56
C ARG A 85 1.69 -26.25 3.65
N TYR A 86 1.00 -25.10 3.71
CA TYR A 86 1.18 -24.08 4.73
C TYR A 86 0.05 -24.08 5.78
N SER A 87 -0.74 -25.13 5.89
CA SER A 87 -1.90 -25.21 6.79
C SER A 87 -1.57 -25.00 8.28
N SER A 88 -0.32 -25.22 8.69
CA SER A 88 0.16 -24.96 10.05
C SER A 88 0.61 -23.52 10.29
N TYR A 89 0.63 -22.68 9.25
CA TYR A 89 1.03 -21.26 9.38
C TYR A 89 -0.07 -20.47 10.09
N ASP A 90 0.33 -19.78 11.16
CA ASP A 90 -0.51 -18.84 11.90
C ASP A 90 0.03 -17.42 11.74
N PRO A 91 -0.67 -16.53 11.02
CA PRO A 91 -0.21 -15.16 10.78
C PRO A 91 -0.12 -14.31 12.05
N TYR A 92 -0.89 -14.63 13.08
CA TYR A 92 -0.87 -13.90 14.35
C TYR A 92 0.34 -14.23 15.22
N HIS A 93 0.89 -15.42 15.08
CA HIS A 93 2.00 -15.93 15.90
C HIS A 93 3.27 -16.18 15.08
N SER A 94 3.40 -15.56 13.92
CA SER A 94 4.58 -15.67 13.07
C SER A 94 5.27 -14.31 12.95
N TYR A 95 6.58 -14.32 12.76
CA TYR A 95 7.33 -13.09 12.52
C TYR A 95 7.16 -12.59 11.07
N LYS A 96 6.99 -11.30 10.90
CA LYS A 96 6.88 -10.63 9.60
C LYS A 96 7.88 -9.48 9.52
N VAL A 97 8.59 -9.38 8.40
CA VAL A 97 9.49 -8.27 8.11
C VAL A 97 8.84 -7.36 7.10
N VAL A 98 8.68 -6.09 7.44
CA VAL A 98 8.16 -5.08 6.51
C VAL A 98 9.20 -4.79 5.45
N ILE A 99 8.80 -4.88 4.18
CA ILE A 99 9.62 -4.59 3.01
C ILE A 99 8.87 -3.57 2.15
N ASN A 100 9.48 -2.41 1.95
CA ASN A 100 8.94 -1.32 1.13
C ASN A 100 9.76 -1.18 -0.16
N GLU A 101 9.82 -2.27 -0.92
CA GLU A 101 10.50 -2.37 -2.21
C GLU A 101 9.49 -2.83 -3.28
N ASP A 102 9.71 -2.46 -4.53
CA ASP A 102 8.93 -3.01 -5.64
C ASP A 102 9.33 -4.47 -5.89
N LYS A 103 8.33 -5.35 -5.98
CA LYS A 103 8.50 -6.79 -6.27
C LYS A 103 9.61 -7.47 -5.45
N PRO A 104 9.55 -7.40 -4.11
CA PRO A 104 10.64 -7.84 -3.23
C PRO A 104 10.99 -9.33 -3.37
N TYR A 105 10.08 -10.13 -3.91
CA TYR A 105 10.31 -11.55 -4.20
C TYR A 105 11.39 -11.78 -5.28
N GLN A 106 11.73 -10.76 -6.08
CA GLN A 106 12.88 -10.83 -7.01
C GLN A 106 14.22 -10.81 -6.28
N ASN A 107 14.27 -10.24 -5.05
CA ASN A 107 15.43 -10.20 -4.18
C ASN A 107 15.38 -11.25 -3.06
N HIS A 108 14.64 -12.33 -3.30
CA HIS A 108 14.30 -13.34 -2.30
C HIS A 108 15.53 -13.91 -1.56
N ASP A 109 16.57 -14.28 -2.29
CA ASP A 109 17.78 -14.89 -1.69
C ASP A 109 18.44 -13.94 -0.68
N THR A 110 18.42 -12.63 -0.97
CA THR A 110 18.92 -11.60 -0.04
C THR A 110 18.06 -11.53 1.21
N HIS A 111 16.74 -11.56 1.06
CA HIS A 111 15.81 -11.51 2.19
C HIS A 111 15.91 -12.78 3.04
N GLN A 112 15.99 -13.95 2.41
CA GLN A 112 16.17 -15.21 3.10
C GLN A 112 17.49 -15.25 3.90
N ALA A 113 18.60 -14.81 3.30
CA ALA A 113 19.88 -14.74 3.99
C ALA A 113 19.85 -13.78 5.18
N LYS A 114 19.19 -12.63 5.04
CA LYS A 114 19.12 -11.58 6.06
C LYS A 114 18.15 -11.89 7.19
N TYR A 115 16.99 -12.44 6.87
CA TYR A 115 15.87 -12.57 7.78
C TYR A 115 15.49 -14.01 8.14
N GLY A 116 16.11 -15.00 7.52
CA GLY A 116 15.81 -16.42 7.75
C GLY A 116 15.98 -16.87 9.21
N THR A 117 16.87 -16.21 9.97
CA THR A 117 17.07 -16.46 11.41
C THR A 117 15.86 -16.05 12.28
N LEU A 118 14.91 -15.30 11.72
CA LEU A 118 13.66 -14.91 12.39
C LEU A 118 12.58 -16.00 12.31
N LYS A 119 12.82 -17.05 11.55
CA LYS A 119 11.94 -18.22 11.46
C LYS A 119 11.68 -18.82 12.84
N GLY A 120 10.42 -19.07 13.16
CA GLY A 120 9.98 -19.63 14.42
C GLY A 120 9.87 -18.64 15.58
N LYS A 121 10.23 -17.35 15.39
CA LYS A 121 9.97 -16.31 16.39
C LYS A 121 8.48 -15.97 16.44
N LYS A 122 7.92 -15.83 17.66
CA LYS A 122 6.47 -15.71 17.89
C LYS A 122 6.07 -14.54 18.79
N ASP A 123 7.00 -13.68 19.13
CA ASP A 123 6.86 -12.61 20.11
C ASP A 123 6.62 -11.23 19.48
N GLN A 124 6.28 -11.19 18.19
CA GLN A 124 6.04 -9.93 17.48
C GLN A 124 4.64 -9.37 17.80
N PRO A 125 4.53 -8.13 18.32
CA PRO A 125 3.24 -7.48 18.52
C PRO A 125 2.52 -7.27 17.19
N VAL A 126 1.20 -7.54 17.18
CA VAL A 126 0.35 -7.40 16.00
C VAL A 126 -0.66 -6.27 16.16
N ILE A 127 -1.11 -5.73 15.03
CA ILE A 127 -2.05 -4.60 14.97
C ILE A 127 -3.32 -4.90 15.74
N ARG A 128 -3.91 -6.08 15.62
CA ARG A 128 -5.16 -6.48 16.32
C ARG A 128 -5.13 -6.20 17.83
N ASP A 129 -3.99 -6.46 18.44
CA ASP A 129 -3.84 -6.42 19.90
C ASP A 129 -3.30 -5.05 20.40
N SER A 130 -3.03 -4.13 19.47
CA SER A 130 -2.53 -2.78 19.78
C SER A 130 -3.61 -1.91 20.44
N GLN A 131 -3.19 -1.12 21.43
CA GLN A 131 -4.04 -0.08 22.03
C GLN A 131 -3.72 1.31 21.47
N ASP A 132 -2.82 1.42 20.48
CA ASP A 132 -2.50 2.70 19.85
C ASP A 132 -3.65 3.11 18.91
N PRO A 133 -4.29 4.30 19.15
CA PRO A 133 -5.43 4.76 18.36
C PRO A 133 -5.19 4.87 16.86
N LYS A 134 -3.93 5.01 16.42
CA LYS A 134 -3.60 5.07 15.00
C LYS A 134 -4.02 3.81 14.23
N TYR A 135 -4.13 2.66 14.90
CA TYR A 135 -4.57 1.40 14.29
C TYR A 135 -6.09 1.24 14.24
N PHE A 136 -6.85 2.06 15.00
CA PHE A 136 -8.31 1.96 15.04
C PHE A 136 -8.97 2.39 13.74
N VAL A 137 -8.25 3.07 12.85
CA VAL A 137 -8.70 3.37 11.49
C VAL A 137 -8.89 2.10 10.65
N ASN A 138 -8.19 1.03 10.98
CA ASN A 138 -8.31 -0.26 10.30
C ASN A 138 -9.67 -0.90 10.65
N LYS A 139 -10.48 -1.18 9.62
CA LYS A 139 -11.86 -1.70 9.76
C LYS A 139 -11.95 -3.04 10.48
N ASP A 140 -10.89 -3.84 10.41
CA ASP A 140 -10.82 -5.17 11.02
C ASP A 140 -10.27 -5.13 12.47
N HIS A 141 -9.91 -3.93 12.96
CA HIS A 141 -9.43 -3.75 14.33
C HIS A 141 -10.59 -3.82 15.33
N PRO A 142 -10.46 -4.52 16.48
CA PRO A 142 -11.55 -4.66 17.47
C PRO A 142 -12.12 -3.34 18.00
N GLN A 143 -11.34 -2.25 17.99
CA GLN A 143 -11.76 -0.92 18.46
C GLN A 143 -12.32 -0.03 17.36
N HIS A 144 -12.36 -0.49 16.10
CA HIS A 144 -12.76 0.34 14.97
C HIS A 144 -14.15 0.98 15.14
N ASP A 145 -15.16 0.18 15.49
CA ASP A 145 -16.54 0.68 15.62
C ASP A 145 -16.68 1.75 16.73
N ASN A 146 -15.97 1.56 17.83
CA ASN A 146 -15.96 2.53 18.91
C ASN A 146 -15.27 3.84 18.48
N TRP A 147 -14.16 3.72 17.76
CA TRP A 147 -13.44 4.84 17.20
C TRP A 147 -14.31 5.64 16.22
N VAL A 148 -15.01 4.98 15.28
CA VAL A 148 -15.93 5.63 14.32
C VAL A 148 -17.03 6.40 15.05
N LYS A 149 -17.66 5.81 16.08
CA LYS A 149 -18.68 6.49 16.87
C LYS A 149 -18.18 7.77 17.55
N GLN A 150 -16.95 7.75 18.04
CA GLN A 150 -16.31 8.93 18.63
C GLN A 150 -16.06 10.04 17.62
N GLN A 151 -15.63 9.69 16.38
CA GLN A 151 -15.41 10.68 15.31
C GLN A 151 -16.70 11.37 14.84
N GLN A 152 -17.86 10.73 14.99
CA GLN A 152 -19.16 11.30 14.61
C GLN A 152 -19.74 12.25 15.66
N GLN A 153 -19.18 12.31 16.85
CA GLN A 153 -19.63 13.17 17.96
C GLN A 153 -18.90 14.52 18.04
N HIS A 154 -17.93 14.75 17.17
CA HIS A 154 -17.14 15.97 17.04
C HIS A 154 -17.38 16.65 15.69
#